data_488b0c19b6ca2bce4dc6628553b3ac23
#
_entry.id   488b0c19b6ca2bce4dc6628553b3ac23
#
_cell.length_a   1.000
_cell.length_b   1.000
_cell.length_c   1.000
_cell.angle_alpha   90.00
_cell.angle_beta   90.00
_cell.angle_gamma   90.00
#
_symmetry.space_group_name_H-M   'P 1'
#
loop_
_entity.id
_entity.type
_entity.pdbx_description
1 polymer ?
#
loop_
_entity_poly.entity_id
_entity_poly.type
_entity_poly.pdbx_seq_one_letter_code
_entity_poly.pdbx_strand_id
1 'polypeptide(L)'
;MICITCVDALLGTDMERVCHKAEEYAGIPVRPCYMYALTREGRKPPMVHVRQSIYSLLEPKKKKGNVVNLLGYFSPLVDDCELYDLLHGAGVKTIHEISRCRDYAEYQTMSEANFNLVLHPEARFAAEDFHDRLKIPYIELHRLYQIDKIASQYRAFGVALGVEFDDEMPRKAAEDAVEKFRKKHPDAAFAVGEWMNGDPFELALALVRYGFRVPEIYGTLSGENFIYVKQLAQISPKTKVFSNLEPTMLYYDGSRSGVNLTIGKDAGYYHKECPNVLWNEERQPYGYAGVRRLFAALAEV
;
A
#
# COMPACT_ATOMS: atom_id res chain seq x y z
N MET A 1 -0.37 8.29 23.45
CA MET A 1 1.01 7.93 22.97
C MET A 1 1.07 6.42 22.75
N ILE A 2 1.74 5.97 21.68
CA ILE A 2 2.01 4.54 21.47
C ILE A 2 3.51 4.32 21.70
N CYS A 3 3.84 3.41 22.62
CA CYS A 3 5.21 3.06 22.96
C CYS A 3 5.61 1.78 22.23
N ILE A 4 6.36 1.92 21.12
CA ILE A 4 6.74 0.78 20.26
C ILE A 4 8.03 0.16 20.81
N THR A 5 8.02 -1.14 21.04
CA THR A 5 9.18 -1.91 21.52
C THR A 5 9.36 -3.21 20.74
N CYS A 6 10.60 -3.62 20.53
CA CYS A 6 10.93 -4.93 19.95
C CYS A 6 11.84 -5.77 20.88
N VAL A 7 12.86 -5.15 21.46
CA VAL A 7 13.86 -5.84 22.29
C VAL A 7 13.34 -6.10 23.71
N ASP A 8 12.61 -5.15 24.29
CA ASP A 8 12.07 -5.26 25.65
C ASP A 8 11.12 -6.44 25.82
N ALA A 9 10.39 -6.81 24.74
CA ALA A 9 9.55 -8.03 24.76
C ALA A 9 10.35 -9.31 24.99
N LEU A 10 11.63 -9.34 24.57
CA LEU A 10 12.55 -10.46 24.76
C LEU A 10 13.26 -10.41 26.13
N LEU A 11 13.49 -9.22 26.64
CA LEU A 11 14.13 -8.98 27.93
C LEU A 11 13.17 -9.16 29.13
N GLY A 12 11.88 -9.39 28.85
CA GLY A 12 10.87 -9.55 29.89
C GLY A 12 10.49 -8.23 30.60
N THR A 13 10.72 -7.08 29.96
CA THR A 13 10.28 -5.79 30.47
C THR A 13 8.75 -5.75 30.54
N ASP A 14 8.22 -5.41 31.70
CA ASP A 14 6.78 -5.19 31.89
C ASP A 14 6.36 -3.85 31.28
N MET A 15 6.14 -3.85 29.97
CA MET A 15 5.78 -2.66 29.20
C MET A 15 4.40 -2.10 29.56
N GLU A 16 3.47 -2.94 30.03
CA GLU A 16 2.16 -2.49 30.51
C GLU A 16 2.35 -1.59 31.73
N ARG A 17 3.18 -2.03 32.68
CA ARG A 17 3.51 -1.24 33.87
C ARG A 17 4.26 0.04 33.52
N VAL A 18 5.19 -0.02 32.57
CA VAL A 18 5.92 1.18 32.09
C VAL A 18 4.96 2.18 31.47
N CYS A 19 4.08 1.73 30.58
CA CYS A 19 3.08 2.60 29.94
C CYS A 19 2.09 3.18 30.94
N HIS A 20 1.64 2.39 31.90
CA HIS A 20 0.73 2.86 32.95
C HIS A 20 1.35 3.97 33.80
N LYS A 21 2.59 3.81 34.24
CA LYS A 21 3.33 4.86 34.95
C LYS A 21 3.55 6.12 34.10
N ALA A 22 3.86 5.92 32.80
CA ALA A 22 4.01 7.03 31.88
C ALA A 22 2.69 7.81 31.69
N GLU A 23 1.56 7.10 31.63
CA GLU A 23 0.21 7.67 31.55
C GLU A 23 -0.12 8.49 32.81
N GLU A 24 0.16 7.93 34.01
CA GLU A 24 -0.02 8.63 35.29
C GLU A 24 0.81 9.93 35.35
N TYR A 25 2.07 9.88 34.92
CA TYR A 25 2.98 11.02 34.97
C TYR A 25 2.63 12.09 33.91
N ALA A 26 2.31 11.68 32.70
CA ALA A 26 2.10 12.58 31.57
C ALA A 26 0.65 13.11 31.47
N GLY A 27 -0.31 12.46 32.13
CA GLY A 27 -1.73 12.81 32.03
C GLY A 27 -2.35 12.59 30.65
N ILE A 28 -1.73 11.71 29.83
CA ILE A 28 -2.22 11.36 28.49
C ILE A 28 -2.23 9.84 28.32
N PRO A 29 -3.15 9.27 27.55
CA PRO A 29 -3.20 7.83 27.31
C PRO A 29 -1.88 7.32 26.70
N VAL A 30 -1.34 6.24 27.28
CA VAL A 30 -0.14 5.55 26.79
C VAL A 30 -0.39 4.07 26.65
N ARG A 31 -0.07 3.50 25.50
CA ARG A 31 -0.26 2.07 25.21
C ARG A 31 1.03 1.45 24.67
N PRO A 32 1.36 0.21 25.05
CA PRO A 32 2.46 -0.53 24.47
C PRO A 32 2.11 -1.05 23.07
N CYS A 33 3.13 -1.18 22.24
CA CYS A 33 3.04 -1.86 20.96
C CYS A 33 4.26 -2.77 20.79
N TYR A 34 4.03 -4.06 20.73
CA TYR A 34 5.09 -5.06 20.64
C TYR A 34 5.39 -5.40 19.18
N MET A 35 6.56 -4.99 18.70
CA MET A 35 7.11 -5.43 17.42
C MET A 35 7.92 -6.71 17.61
N TYR A 36 7.31 -7.87 17.43
CA TYR A 36 7.99 -9.17 17.61
C TYR A 36 8.89 -9.51 16.40
N ALA A 37 9.87 -8.70 16.11
CA ALA A 37 10.72 -8.84 14.92
C ALA A 37 11.52 -10.16 14.87
N LEU A 38 11.83 -10.74 16.04
CA LEU A 38 12.65 -11.95 16.15
C LEU A 38 11.85 -13.25 16.33
N THR A 39 10.53 -13.17 16.47
CA THR A 39 9.68 -14.35 16.66
C THR A 39 8.79 -14.54 15.43
N ARG A 40 9.09 -15.56 14.61
CA ARG A 40 8.40 -15.80 13.34
C ARG A 40 7.24 -16.79 13.42
N GLU A 41 7.25 -17.70 14.37
CA GLU A 41 6.28 -18.80 14.42
C GLU A 41 4.90 -18.34 14.90
N GLY A 42 3.89 -18.49 14.03
CA GLY A 42 2.47 -18.29 14.33
C GLY A 42 2.05 -16.86 14.69
N ARG A 43 2.91 -15.86 14.48
CA ARG A 43 2.63 -14.47 14.86
C ARG A 43 2.46 -13.55 13.64
N LYS A 44 1.65 -12.53 13.84
CA LYS A 44 1.46 -11.48 12.85
C LYS A 44 2.77 -10.75 12.56
N PRO A 45 3.03 -10.31 11.30
CA PRO A 45 4.19 -9.48 10.97
C PRO A 45 4.28 -8.24 11.89
N PRO A 46 5.49 -7.76 12.22
CA PRO A 46 5.67 -6.64 13.16
C PRO A 46 4.86 -5.39 12.82
N MET A 47 4.81 -5.02 11.54
CA MET A 47 4.08 -3.84 11.08
C MET A 47 2.56 -3.97 11.22
N VAL A 48 2.02 -5.18 11.20
CA VAL A 48 0.60 -5.45 11.46
C VAL A 48 0.24 -5.08 12.90
N HIS A 49 1.11 -5.41 13.88
CA HIS A 49 0.92 -5.01 15.26
C HIS A 49 0.99 -3.50 15.44
N VAL A 50 1.94 -2.83 14.80
CA VAL A 50 2.05 -1.37 14.83
C VAL A 50 0.78 -0.73 14.29
N ARG A 51 0.30 -1.18 13.11
CA ARG A 51 -0.94 -0.66 12.51
C ARG A 51 -2.16 -0.89 13.37
N GLN A 52 -2.26 -2.03 14.04
CA GLN A 52 -3.36 -2.30 14.98
C GLN A 52 -3.25 -1.41 16.22
N SER A 53 -2.07 -1.34 16.83
CA SER A 53 -1.84 -0.62 18.10
C SER A 53 -2.04 0.87 17.97
N ILE A 54 -1.76 1.47 16.80
CA ILE A 54 -1.94 2.91 16.59
C ILE A 54 -3.41 3.35 16.73
N TYR A 55 -4.36 2.44 16.56
CA TYR A 55 -5.78 2.69 16.73
C TYR A 55 -6.34 2.22 18.08
N SER A 56 -5.51 1.64 18.95
CA SER A 56 -5.94 1.10 20.25
C SER A 56 -6.46 2.15 21.23
N LEU A 57 -6.12 3.42 21.03
CA LEU A 57 -6.56 4.55 21.84
C LEU A 57 -7.96 5.09 21.43
N LEU A 58 -8.53 4.61 20.34
CA LEU A 58 -9.85 5.04 19.90
C LEU A 58 -10.95 4.48 20.83
N GLU A 59 -11.84 5.35 21.25
CA GLU A 59 -12.99 5.01 22.08
C GLU A 59 -14.27 4.91 21.25
N PRO A 60 -15.22 4.02 21.61
CA PRO A 60 -16.49 3.91 20.90
C PRO A 60 -17.26 5.24 20.88
N LYS A 61 -17.71 5.66 19.71
CA LYS A 61 -18.55 6.84 19.50
C LYS A 61 -19.77 6.52 18.62
N LYS A 62 -20.76 7.43 18.62
CA LYS A 62 -21.92 7.33 17.73
C LYS A 62 -21.48 7.46 16.27
N LYS A 63 -21.90 6.51 15.44
CA LYS A 63 -21.58 6.49 14.02
C LYS A 63 -22.25 7.62 13.25
N LYS A 64 -21.56 8.12 12.23
CA LYS A 64 -22.05 9.10 11.27
C LYS A 64 -22.03 8.48 9.88
N GLY A 65 -23.16 8.44 9.18
CA GLY A 65 -23.31 7.76 7.90
C GLY A 65 -22.48 8.34 6.75
N ASN A 66 -21.89 9.52 6.94
CA ASN A 66 -21.10 10.26 5.94
C ASN A 66 -19.63 10.42 6.30
N VAL A 67 -19.11 9.59 7.21
CA VAL A 67 -17.71 9.58 7.66
C VAL A 67 -17.07 8.24 7.32
N VAL A 68 -15.90 8.26 6.72
CA VAL A 68 -15.14 7.08 6.29
C VAL A 68 -13.68 7.22 6.74
N ASN A 69 -13.05 6.13 7.16
CA ASN A 69 -11.62 6.08 7.38
C ASN A 69 -10.91 5.38 6.22
N LEU A 70 -9.77 5.90 5.80
CA LEU A 70 -8.80 5.19 4.96
C LEU A 70 -7.73 4.59 5.87
N LEU A 71 -7.63 3.26 5.90
CA LEU A 71 -6.68 2.52 6.71
C LEU A 71 -5.65 1.85 5.82
N GLY A 72 -4.39 1.88 6.23
CA GLY A 72 -3.37 1.12 5.52
C GLY A 72 -2.02 1.81 5.43
N TYR A 73 -2.00 3.12 5.34
CA TYR A 73 -0.77 3.87 5.23
C TYR A 73 -0.58 4.81 6.41
N PHE A 74 0.69 5.12 6.74
CA PHE A 74 1.04 6.13 7.74
C PHE A 74 1.17 7.52 7.13
N SER A 75 1.21 7.60 5.80
CA SER A 75 1.19 8.83 5.02
C SER A 75 -0.10 8.89 4.19
N PRO A 76 -0.60 10.09 3.84
CA PRO A 76 -1.84 10.23 3.11
C PRO A 76 -1.69 9.76 1.66
N LEU A 77 -2.81 9.47 1.02
CA LEU A 77 -2.83 9.33 -0.43
C LEU A 77 -2.44 10.65 -1.10
N VAL A 78 -1.99 10.56 -2.36
CA VAL A 78 -1.77 11.76 -3.20
C VAL A 78 -3.07 12.56 -3.30
N ASP A 79 -2.96 13.90 -3.23
CA ASP A 79 -4.14 14.77 -3.13
C ASP A 79 -5.06 14.72 -4.36
N ASP A 80 -4.53 14.32 -5.52
CA ASP A 80 -5.28 14.14 -6.77
C ASP A 80 -5.73 12.69 -7.00
N CYS A 81 -5.79 11.87 -5.94
CA CYS A 81 -6.35 10.53 -6.02
C CYS A 81 -7.87 10.61 -6.20
N GLU A 82 -8.37 10.02 -7.28
CA GLU A 82 -9.79 10.01 -7.63
C GLU A 82 -10.68 9.36 -6.56
N LEU A 83 -10.11 8.54 -5.68
CA LEU A 83 -10.86 7.90 -4.60
C LEU A 83 -11.54 8.92 -3.67
N TYR A 84 -10.94 10.09 -3.46
CA TYR A 84 -11.57 11.16 -2.69
C TYR A 84 -12.84 11.67 -3.37
N ASP A 85 -12.76 11.97 -4.67
CA ASP A 85 -13.90 12.46 -5.43
C ASP A 85 -15.01 11.42 -5.55
N LEU A 86 -14.66 10.15 -5.75
CA LEU A 86 -15.61 9.04 -5.78
C LEU A 86 -16.36 8.89 -4.44
N LEU A 87 -15.65 8.99 -3.33
CA LEU A 87 -16.26 8.95 -2.00
C LEU A 87 -17.15 10.17 -1.75
N HIS A 88 -16.72 11.36 -2.12
CA HIS A 88 -17.53 12.58 -2.01
C HIS A 88 -18.79 12.51 -2.87
N GLY A 89 -18.67 11.99 -4.11
CA GLY A 89 -19.80 11.71 -5.00
C GLY A 89 -20.80 10.71 -4.40
N ALA A 90 -20.33 9.75 -3.60
CA ALA A 90 -21.18 8.81 -2.85
C ALA A 90 -21.79 9.42 -1.57
N GLY A 91 -21.61 10.71 -1.31
CA GLY A 91 -22.18 11.41 -0.15
C GLY A 91 -21.31 11.37 1.12
N VAL A 92 -20.07 10.87 1.03
CA VAL A 92 -19.11 10.98 2.13
C VAL A 92 -18.67 12.42 2.29
N LYS A 93 -18.82 12.97 3.50
CA LYS A 93 -18.45 14.38 3.79
C LYS A 93 -17.08 14.48 4.48
N THR A 94 -16.71 13.45 5.24
CA THR A 94 -15.46 13.43 5.99
C THR A 94 -14.72 12.13 5.72
N ILE A 95 -13.49 12.28 5.27
CA ILE A 95 -12.56 11.16 5.04
C ILE A 95 -11.40 11.34 6.01
N HIS A 96 -11.20 10.36 6.88
CA HIS A 96 -10.11 10.36 7.83
C HIS A 96 -8.96 9.49 7.32
N GLU A 97 -7.77 10.07 7.35
CA GLU A 97 -6.49 9.40 7.29
C GLU A 97 -5.71 9.78 8.55
N ILE A 98 -5.11 8.83 9.23
CA ILE A 98 -4.43 9.10 10.50
C ILE A 98 -3.37 10.19 10.39
N SER A 99 -2.66 10.23 9.27
CA SER A 99 -1.63 11.23 8.96
C SER A 99 -2.15 12.66 8.78
N ARG A 100 -3.45 12.82 8.57
CA ARG A 100 -4.11 14.13 8.42
C ARG A 100 -4.76 14.60 9.70
N CYS A 101 -4.82 13.77 10.75
CA CYS A 101 -5.33 14.19 12.05
C CYS A 101 -4.38 15.20 12.69
N ARG A 102 -4.88 16.38 12.99
CA ARG A 102 -4.09 17.49 13.55
C ARG A 102 -3.80 17.33 15.05
N ASP A 103 -4.70 16.65 15.74
CA ASP A 103 -4.64 16.47 17.19
C ASP A 103 -5.37 15.18 17.64
N TYR A 104 -5.31 14.91 18.93
CA TYR A 104 -5.93 13.74 19.54
C TYR A 104 -7.46 13.76 19.47
N ALA A 105 -8.07 14.95 19.51
CA ALA A 105 -9.52 15.08 19.42
C ALA A 105 -10.01 14.71 18.02
N GLU A 106 -9.30 15.14 16.98
CA GLU A 106 -9.59 14.75 15.59
C GLU A 106 -9.32 13.25 15.35
N TYR A 107 -8.22 12.71 15.89
CA TYR A 107 -7.95 11.27 15.86
C TYR A 107 -9.13 10.48 16.48
N GLN A 108 -9.67 10.92 17.60
CA GLN A 108 -10.81 10.26 18.24
C GLN A 108 -12.09 10.27 17.38
N THR A 109 -12.21 11.17 16.39
CA THR A 109 -13.36 11.19 15.48
C THR A 109 -13.33 10.07 14.45
N MET A 110 -12.18 9.39 14.27
CA MET A 110 -12.09 8.19 13.41
C MET A 110 -13.05 7.09 13.89
N SER A 111 -13.36 7.03 15.18
CA SER A 111 -14.35 6.08 15.71
C SER A 111 -15.82 6.39 15.38
N GLU A 112 -16.09 7.56 14.77
CA GLU A 112 -17.42 7.95 14.27
C GLU A 112 -17.71 7.43 12.85
N ALA A 113 -16.72 6.82 12.19
CA ALA A 113 -16.86 6.37 10.81
C ALA A 113 -17.96 5.33 10.63
N ASN A 114 -18.64 5.39 9.49
CA ASN A 114 -19.65 4.43 9.08
C ASN A 114 -19.00 3.11 8.62
N PHE A 115 -17.90 3.22 7.91
CA PHE A 115 -17.07 2.08 7.51
C PHE A 115 -15.61 2.49 7.33
N ASN A 116 -14.73 1.49 7.24
CA ASN A 116 -13.32 1.65 6.94
C ASN A 116 -13.02 1.14 5.52
N LEU A 117 -12.19 1.85 4.75
CA LEU A 117 -11.53 1.32 3.58
C LEU A 117 -10.13 0.88 3.94
N VAL A 118 -9.85 -0.40 3.74
CA VAL A 118 -8.52 -0.99 3.95
C VAL A 118 -7.77 -0.95 2.62
N LEU A 119 -6.74 -0.12 2.54
CA LEU A 119 -5.97 0.13 1.32
C LEU A 119 -4.63 -0.64 1.26
N HIS A 120 -4.28 -1.30 2.36
CA HIS A 120 -3.06 -2.10 2.48
C HIS A 120 -3.34 -3.37 3.29
N PRO A 121 -2.92 -4.57 2.83
CA PRO A 121 -3.24 -5.84 3.49
C PRO A 121 -2.82 -5.90 4.98
N GLU A 122 -1.70 -5.27 5.35
CA GLU A 122 -1.25 -5.22 6.75
C GLU A 122 -2.22 -4.48 7.69
N ALA A 123 -3.14 -3.68 7.17
CA ALA A 123 -4.14 -3.00 7.99
C ALA A 123 -5.41 -3.83 8.23
N ARG A 124 -5.52 -5.03 7.65
CA ARG A 124 -6.68 -5.92 7.82
C ARG A 124 -6.96 -6.19 9.29
N PHE A 125 -5.93 -6.53 10.08
CA PHE A 125 -6.09 -6.79 11.51
C PHE A 125 -6.50 -5.54 12.31
N ALA A 126 -6.05 -4.35 11.89
CA ALA A 126 -6.56 -3.11 12.47
C ALA A 126 -8.05 -2.93 12.15
N ALA A 127 -8.46 -3.22 10.92
CA ALA A 127 -9.87 -3.15 10.51
C ALA A 127 -10.75 -4.18 11.22
N GLU A 128 -10.24 -5.39 11.47
CA GLU A 128 -10.89 -6.41 12.31
C GLU A 128 -11.10 -5.90 13.75
N ASP A 129 -10.08 -5.28 14.35
CA ASP A 129 -10.20 -4.64 15.67
C ASP A 129 -11.25 -3.52 15.68
N PHE A 130 -11.28 -2.66 14.64
CA PHE A 130 -12.34 -1.67 14.47
C PHE A 130 -13.73 -2.32 14.40
N HIS A 131 -13.84 -3.43 13.65
CA HIS A 131 -15.12 -4.17 13.56
C HIS A 131 -15.53 -4.74 14.91
N ASP A 132 -14.63 -5.43 15.60
CA ASP A 132 -14.95 -6.13 16.84
C ASP A 132 -15.17 -5.18 18.01
N ARG A 133 -14.30 -4.21 18.19
CA ARG A 133 -14.32 -3.29 19.34
C ARG A 133 -15.20 -2.06 19.11
N LEU A 134 -15.13 -1.47 17.92
CA LEU A 134 -15.83 -0.23 17.60
C LEU A 134 -17.07 -0.43 16.73
N LYS A 135 -17.37 -1.65 16.29
CA LYS A 135 -18.52 -1.98 15.41
C LYS A 135 -18.51 -1.18 14.09
N ILE A 136 -17.33 -0.97 13.51
CA ILE A 136 -17.16 -0.33 12.21
C ILE A 136 -16.81 -1.41 11.18
N PRO A 137 -17.67 -1.70 10.20
CA PRO A 137 -17.39 -2.63 9.12
C PRO A 137 -16.27 -2.11 8.22
N TYR A 138 -15.68 -2.99 7.40
CA TYR A 138 -14.64 -2.59 6.47
C TYR A 138 -14.81 -3.23 5.09
N ILE A 139 -14.26 -2.56 4.09
CA ILE A 139 -14.13 -3.01 2.71
C ILE A 139 -12.66 -2.92 2.34
N GLU A 140 -12.12 -3.94 1.68
CA GLU A 140 -10.74 -3.94 1.21
C GLU A 140 -10.69 -3.50 -0.24
N LEU A 141 -9.80 -2.55 -0.53
CA LEU A 141 -9.42 -2.14 -1.88
C LEU A 141 -7.91 -2.28 -2.03
N HIS A 142 -7.48 -2.94 -3.09
CA HIS A 142 -6.06 -3.19 -3.34
C HIS A 142 -5.43 -2.05 -4.14
N ARG A 143 -4.15 -1.75 -3.87
CA ARG A 143 -3.35 -0.93 -4.77
C ARG A 143 -3.04 -1.75 -6.01
N LEU A 144 -3.46 -1.25 -7.15
CA LEU A 144 -3.33 -1.90 -8.44
C LEU A 144 -2.76 -0.91 -9.46
N TYR A 145 -2.00 -1.43 -10.42
CA TYR A 145 -1.52 -0.69 -11.60
C TYR A 145 -2.20 -1.17 -12.89
N GLN A 146 -2.98 -2.24 -12.85
CA GLN A 146 -3.80 -2.71 -13.95
C GLN A 146 -5.10 -1.90 -14.03
N ILE A 147 -5.22 -0.98 -14.99
CA ILE A 147 -6.36 -0.04 -15.12
C ILE A 147 -7.70 -0.77 -15.19
N ASP A 148 -7.80 -1.89 -15.92
CA ASP A 148 -9.01 -2.70 -16.01
C ASP A 148 -9.42 -3.31 -14.67
N LYS A 149 -8.44 -3.64 -13.81
CA LYS A 149 -8.68 -4.16 -12.47
C LYS A 149 -9.08 -3.07 -11.49
N ILE A 150 -8.49 -1.87 -11.62
CA ILE A 150 -8.93 -0.68 -10.85
C ILE A 150 -10.41 -0.40 -11.17
N ALA A 151 -10.78 -0.35 -12.47
CA ALA A 151 -12.17 -0.14 -12.88
C ALA A 151 -13.13 -1.21 -12.32
N SER A 152 -12.71 -2.48 -12.37
CA SER A 152 -13.51 -3.57 -11.82
C SER A 152 -13.67 -3.48 -10.31
N GLN A 153 -12.61 -3.08 -9.60
CA GLN A 153 -12.62 -2.86 -8.15
C GLN A 153 -13.54 -1.71 -7.75
N TYR A 154 -13.47 -0.56 -8.45
CA TYR A 154 -14.36 0.57 -8.19
C TYR A 154 -15.81 0.26 -8.51
N ARG A 155 -16.08 -0.50 -9.58
CA ARG A 155 -17.45 -0.97 -9.87
C ARG A 155 -17.98 -1.85 -8.74
N ALA A 156 -17.20 -2.83 -8.26
CA ALA A 156 -17.59 -3.70 -7.14
C ALA A 156 -17.80 -2.89 -5.85
N PHE A 157 -16.96 -1.90 -5.60
CA PHE A 157 -17.08 -0.99 -4.46
C PHE A 157 -18.36 -0.14 -4.56
N GLY A 158 -18.66 0.41 -5.74
CA GLY A 158 -19.91 1.15 -5.99
C GLY A 158 -21.15 0.30 -5.72
N VAL A 159 -21.15 -0.95 -6.19
CA VAL A 159 -22.24 -1.90 -5.90
C VAL A 159 -22.40 -2.12 -4.39
N ALA A 160 -21.31 -2.26 -3.64
CA ALA A 160 -21.35 -2.42 -2.19
C ALA A 160 -21.92 -1.20 -1.46
N LEU A 161 -21.74 0.00 -2.02
CA LEU A 161 -22.30 1.25 -1.48
C LEU A 161 -23.68 1.59 -2.05
N GLY A 162 -24.16 0.87 -3.06
CA GLY A 162 -25.41 1.17 -3.76
C GLY A 162 -25.33 2.41 -4.65
N VAL A 163 -24.15 2.75 -5.17
CA VAL A 163 -23.89 3.90 -6.06
C VAL A 163 -23.18 3.45 -7.32
N GLU A 164 -23.30 4.26 -8.37
CA GLU A 164 -22.46 4.14 -9.57
C GLU A 164 -21.41 5.25 -9.53
N PHE A 165 -20.14 4.86 -9.62
CA PHE A 165 -19.03 5.81 -9.66
C PHE A 165 -18.77 6.27 -11.10
N ASP A 166 -18.60 7.58 -11.28
CA ASP A 166 -18.07 8.16 -12.52
C ASP A 166 -16.54 8.21 -12.43
N ASP A 167 -15.89 7.19 -12.97
CA ASP A 167 -14.43 7.04 -13.01
C ASP A 167 -13.86 7.20 -14.42
N GLU A 168 -14.64 7.66 -15.40
CA GLU A 168 -14.25 7.71 -16.81
C GLU A 168 -13.06 8.66 -17.04
N MET A 169 -13.12 9.89 -16.52
CA MET A 169 -12.06 10.88 -16.70
C MET A 169 -10.71 10.46 -16.10
N PRO A 170 -10.61 10.06 -14.82
CA PRO A 170 -9.34 9.62 -14.25
C PRO A 170 -8.82 8.33 -14.88
N ARG A 171 -9.69 7.41 -15.27
CA ARG A 171 -9.35 6.21 -16.01
C ARG A 171 -8.70 6.55 -17.35
N LYS A 172 -9.34 7.41 -18.16
CA LYS A 172 -8.81 7.83 -19.44
C LYS A 172 -7.47 8.54 -19.30
N ALA A 173 -7.30 9.39 -18.29
CA ALA A 173 -6.02 10.06 -18.03
C ALA A 173 -4.89 9.07 -17.74
N ALA A 174 -5.18 7.96 -17.04
CA ALA A 174 -4.21 6.89 -16.81
C ALA A 174 -3.91 6.11 -18.10
N GLU A 175 -4.93 5.77 -18.90
CA GLU A 175 -4.77 5.10 -20.19
C GLU A 175 -3.92 5.94 -21.15
N ASP A 176 -4.18 7.24 -21.23
CA ASP A 176 -3.44 8.19 -22.07
C ASP A 176 -1.97 8.32 -21.63
N ALA A 177 -1.69 8.31 -20.33
CA ALA A 177 -0.32 8.35 -19.80
C ALA A 177 0.48 7.10 -20.18
N VAL A 178 -0.12 5.90 -20.06
CA VAL A 178 0.49 4.64 -20.50
C VAL A 178 0.76 4.66 -21.99
N GLU A 179 -0.23 5.05 -22.79
CA GLU A 179 -0.12 5.06 -24.25
C GLU A 179 0.93 6.06 -24.76
N LYS A 180 0.98 7.26 -24.15
CA LYS A 180 1.99 8.28 -24.45
C LYS A 180 3.39 7.77 -24.17
N PHE A 181 3.60 7.12 -23.04
CA PHE A 181 4.89 6.54 -22.69
C PHE A 181 5.27 5.41 -23.65
N ARG A 182 4.33 4.49 -23.95
CA ARG A 182 4.56 3.38 -24.87
C ARG A 182 4.98 3.84 -26.26
N LYS A 183 4.36 4.89 -26.79
CA LYS A 183 4.72 5.48 -28.10
C LYS A 183 6.14 6.07 -28.09
N LYS A 184 6.53 6.70 -26.98
CA LYS A 184 7.86 7.32 -26.84
C LYS A 184 8.97 6.28 -26.60
N HIS A 185 8.65 5.18 -25.89
CA HIS A 185 9.59 4.16 -25.46
C HIS A 185 9.12 2.74 -25.86
N PRO A 186 9.03 2.44 -27.17
CA PRO A 186 8.49 1.15 -27.66
C PRO A 186 9.34 -0.05 -27.24
N ASP A 187 10.64 0.16 -27.00
CA ASP A 187 11.61 -0.88 -26.63
C ASP A 187 11.85 -0.95 -25.10
N ALA A 188 11.02 -0.28 -24.30
CA ALA A 188 11.17 -0.30 -22.85
C ALA A 188 11.15 -1.72 -22.29
N ALA A 189 12.15 -2.03 -21.47
CA ALA A 189 12.33 -3.31 -20.82
C ALA A 189 12.66 -3.09 -19.35
N PHE A 190 11.74 -3.46 -18.49
CA PHE A 190 11.78 -3.11 -17.08
C PHE A 190 12.40 -4.19 -16.19
N ALA A 191 13.21 -3.77 -15.20
CA ALA A 191 13.35 -4.52 -13.97
C ALA A 191 12.49 -3.84 -12.89
N VAL A 192 11.73 -4.65 -12.16
CA VAL A 192 10.81 -4.17 -11.12
C VAL A 192 11.25 -4.69 -9.76
N GLY A 193 11.50 -3.79 -8.81
CA GLY A 193 11.92 -4.10 -7.44
C GLY A 193 10.77 -4.10 -6.44
N GLU A 194 11.00 -4.66 -5.26
CA GLU A 194 10.01 -4.68 -4.17
C GLU A 194 10.07 -3.43 -3.27
N TRP A 195 11.16 -2.66 -3.33
CA TRP A 195 11.33 -1.45 -2.52
C TRP A 195 10.72 -0.23 -3.22
N MET A 196 9.40 -0.28 -3.36
CA MET A 196 8.59 0.75 -4.03
C MET A 196 7.17 0.82 -3.47
N ASN A 197 6.37 1.79 -3.94
CA ASN A 197 4.96 1.92 -3.60
C ASN A 197 4.09 0.93 -4.40
N GLY A 198 4.09 -0.34 -4.05
CA GLY A 198 3.25 -1.35 -4.69
C GLY A 198 3.75 -2.78 -4.49
N ASP A 199 3.04 -3.73 -5.07
CA ASP A 199 3.49 -5.11 -5.21
C ASP A 199 4.25 -5.25 -6.53
N PRO A 200 5.52 -5.75 -6.53
CA PRO A 200 6.33 -5.83 -7.74
C PRO A 200 5.77 -6.77 -8.79
N PHE A 201 5.06 -7.82 -8.38
CA PHE A 201 4.49 -8.79 -9.31
C PHE A 201 3.21 -8.25 -9.97
N GLU A 202 2.40 -7.50 -9.23
CA GLU A 202 1.23 -6.82 -9.75
C GLU A 202 1.63 -5.75 -10.77
N LEU A 203 2.62 -4.91 -10.43
CA LEU A 203 3.13 -3.90 -11.35
C LEU A 203 3.76 -4.55 -12.59
N ALA A 204 4.57 -5.59 -12.43
CA ALA A 204 5.16 -6.31 -13.55
C ALA A 204 4.09 -6.89 -14.49
N LEU A 205 3.02 -7.46 -13.91
CA LEU A 205 1.88 -7.95 -14.68
C LEU A 205 1.17 -6.83 -15.44
N ALA A 206 0.98 -5.66 -14.81
CA ALA A 206 0.41 -4.49 -15.47
C ALA A 206 1.28 -4.04 -16.66
N LEU A 207 2.60 -3.90 -16.47
CA LEU A 207 3.54 -3.52 -17.52
C LEU A 207 3.51 -4.50 -18.71
N VAL A 208 3.51 -5.82 -18.45
CA VAL A 208 3.41 -6.83 -19.51
C VAL A 208 2.09 -6.71 -20.26
N ARG A 209 0.97 -6.48 -19.56
CA ARG A 209 -0.35 -6.28 -20.19
C ARG A 209 -0.42 -5.00 -21.01
N TYR A 210 0.34 -3.97 -20.66
CA TYR A 210 0.49 -2.74 -21.45
C TYR A 210 1.41 -2.91 -22.67
N GLY A 211 2.00 -4.10 -22.84
CA GLY A 211 2.84 -4.43 -24.00
C GLY A 211 4.32 -4.15 -23.78
N PHE A 212 4.76 -3.88 -22.56
CA PHE A 212 6.17 -3.72 -22.23
C PHE A 212 6.82 -5.06 -21.91
N ARG A 213 8.14 -5.12 -22.07
CA ARG A 213 8.94 -6.26 -21.62
C ARG A 213 9.31 -6.09 -20.15
N VAL A 214 9.22 -7.17 -19.38
CA VAL A 214 9.69 -7.22 -18.00
C VAL A 214 10.62 -8.43 -17.85
N PRO A 215 11.91 -8.30 -18.19
CA PRO A 215 12.88 -9.38 -18.04
C PRO A 215 13.04 -9.86 -16.60
N GLU A 216 12.96 -8.96 -15.61
CA GLU A 216 13.33 -9.25 -14.22
C GLU A 216 12.40 -8.61 -13.20
N ILE A 217 12.15 -9.36 -12.14
CA ILE A 217 11.42 -8.89 -10.96
C ILE A 217 12.26 -9.28 -9.73
N TYR A 218 12.47 -8.33 -8.84
CA TYR A 218 13.07 -8.56 -7.52
C TYR A 218 11.97 -8.49 -6.48
N GLY A 219 11.74 -9.57 -5.75
CA GLY A 219 10.65 -9.57 -4.79
C GLY A 219 10.50 -10.86 -4.00
N THR A 220 9.81 -10.74 -2.88
CA THR A 220 9.50 -11.85 -1.98
C THR A 220 8.13 -12.42 -2.31
N LEU A 221 8.08 -13.73 -2.56
CA LEU A 221 6.83 -14.43 -2.82
C LEU A 221 6.00 -14.57 -1.54
N SER A 222 4.71 -14.32 -1.67
CA SER A 222 3.71 -14.48 -0.61
C SER A 222 2.45 -15.17 -1.13
N GLY A 223 1.57 -15.61 -0.24
CA GLY A 223 0.26 -16.14 -0.63
C GLY A 223 -0.60 -15.12 -1.37
N GLU A 224 -0.44 -13.85 -1.07
CA GLU A 224 -1.25 -12.76 -1.65
C GLU A 224 -0.82 -12.42 -3.09
N ASN A 225 0.49 -12.39 -3.37
CA ASN A 225 0.99 -12.02 -4.70
C ASN A 225 1.17 -13.20 -5.66
N PHE A 226 1.02 -14.45 -5.19
CA PHE A 226 1.21 -15.64 -6.01
C PHE A 226 0.24 -15.72 -7.20
N ILE A 227 -0.92 -15.09 -7.12
CA ILE A 227 -1.87 -14.99 -8.24
C ILE A 227 -1.28 -14.24 -9.43
N TYR A 228 -0.51 -13.18 -9.17
CA TYR A 228 0.14 -12.38 -10.21
C TYR A 228 1.28 -13.17 -10.87
N VAL A 229 2.04 -13.90 -10.06
CA VAL A 229 3.12 -14.78 -10.56
C VAL A 229 2.57 -15.86 -11.48
N LYS A 230 1.45 -16.50 -11.13
CA LYS A 230 0.78 -17.48 -12.00
C LYS A 230 0.38 -16.86 -13.34
N GLN A 231 -0.17 -15.65 -13.34
CA GLN A 231 -0.57 -14.97 -14.57
C GLN A 231 0.65 -14.54 -15.39
N LEU A 232 1.70 -14.04 -14.76
CA LEU A 232 2.96 -13.72 -15.42
C LEU A 232 3.58 -14.93 -16.11
N ALA A 233 3.60 -16.09 -15.44
CA ALA A 233 4.13 -17.33 -16.01
C ALA A 233 3.41 -17.75 -17.31
N GLN A 234 2.13 -17.38 -17.46
CA GLN A 234 1.35 -17.66 -18.67
C GLN A 234 1.64 -16.71 -19.82
N ILE A 235 1.79 -15.40 -19.54
CA ILE A 235 1.88 -14.37 -20.59
C ILE A 235 3.33 -13.88 -20.82
N SER A 236 4.22 -14.05 -19.85
CA SER A 236 5.64 -13.68 -19.92
C SER A 236 6.54 -14.73 -19.27
N PRO A 237 6.59 -15.97 -19.80
CA PRO A 237 7.29 -17.11 -19.19
C PRO A 237 8.82 -16.93 -19.13
N LYS A 238 9.35 -15.93 -19.82
CA LYS A 238 10.79 -15.59 -19.79
C LYS A 238 11.16 -14.61 -18.69
N THR A 239 10.20 -14.01 -18.01
CA THR A 239 10.44 -13.14 -16.85
C THR A 239 11.09 -13.94 -15.73
N LYS A 240 12.22 -13.45 -15.24
CA LYS A 240 12.93 -14.05 -14.10
C LYS A 240 12.53 -13.38 -12.81
N VAL A 241 12.41 -14.18 -11.74
CA VAL A 241 12.13 -13.69 -10.40
C VAL A 241 13.33 -13.95 -9.53
N PHE A 242 13.79 -12.92 -8.85
CA PHE A 242 14.92 -12.96 -7.92
C PHE A 242 14.44 -12.56 -6.52
N SER A 243 15.02 -13.19 -5.50
CA SER A 243 14.81 -12.80 -4.11
C SER A 243 15.98 -11.97 -3.60
N ASN A 244 15.71 -10.79 -3.06
CA ASN A 244 16.73 -9.96 -2.41
C ASN A 244 17.35 -10.64 -1.17
N LEU A 245 16.72 -11.69 -0.65
CA LEU A 245 17.20 -12.47 0.50
C LEU A 245 18.18 -13.59 0.10
N GLU A 246 18.35 -13.85 -1.21
CA GLU A 246 19.23 -14.89 -1.71
C GLU A 246 20.69 -14.41 -1.69
N PRO A 247 21.61 -15.08 -0.94
CA PRO A 247 23.00 -14.64 -0.81
C PRO A 247 23.76 -14.55 -2.14
N THR A 248 23.37 -15.34 -3.14
CA THR A 248 23.99 -15.33 -4.47
C THR A 248 23.76 -14.04 -5.24
N MET A 249 22.77 -13.24 -4.84
CA MET A 249 22.51 -11.92 -5.41
C MET A 249 23.64 -10.92 -5.21
N LEU A 250 24.57 -11.15 -4.28
CA LEU A 250 25.81 -10.37 -4.14
C LEU A 250 26.68 -10.43 -5.39
N TYR A 251 26.59 -11.50 -6.17
CA TYR A 251 27.39 -11.75 -7.39
C TYR A 251 26.55 -11.62 -8.66
N TYR A 252 25.33 -11.07 -8.54
CA TYR A 252 24.46 -10.93 -9.70
C TYR A 252 25.01 -9.91 -10.69
N ASP A 253 25.10 -10.32 -11.96
CA ASP A 253 25.47 -9.46 -13.10
C ASP A 253 24.28 -9.27 -14.04
N GLY A 254 23.67 -8.08 -13.99
CA GLY A 254 22.52 -7.68 -14.81
C GLY A 254 22.85 -7.29 -16.25
N SER A 255 24.14 -7.25 -16.64
CA SER A 255 24.60 -6.71 -17.93
C SER A 255 23.98 -7.39 -19.17
N ARG A 256 23.53 -8.64 -19.02
CA ARG A 256 22.93 -9.45 -20.10
C ARG A 256 21.42 -9.62 -19.99
N SER A 257 20.78 -8.93 -19.09
CA SER A 257 19.34 -9.05 -18.84
C SER A 257 18.48 -8.47 -19.96
N GLY A 258 19.01 -7.49 -20.69
CA GLY A 258 18.26 -6.69 -21.66
C GLY A 258 17.28 -5.70 -21.02
N VAL A 259 17.47 -5.39 -19.73
CA VAL A 259 16.81 -4.32 -19.01
C VAL A 259 17.38 -2.98 -19.44
N ASN A 260 16.54 -1.97 -19.63
CA ASN A 260 16.95 -0.60 -19.95
C ASN A 260 16.24 0.47 -19.12
N LEU A 261 15.30 0.06 -18.24
CA LEU A 261 14.61 0.91 -17.26
C LEU A 261 14.39 0.13 -15.97
N THR A 262 14.48 0.81 -14.83
CA THR A 262 14.27 0.18 -13.54
C THR A 262 13.24 0.93 -12.69
N ILE A 263 12.46 0.19 -11.91
CA ILE A 263 11.50 0.73 -10.95
C ILE A 263 11.80 0.09 -9.58
N GLY A 264 12.01 0.94 -8.57
CA GLY A 264 12.35 0.51 -7.23
C GLY A 264 13.84 0.66 -6.92
N LYS A 265 14.16 0.80 -5.64
CA LYS A 265 15.51 1.04 -5.15
C LYS A 265 16.42 -0.16 -5.41
N ASP A 266 15.93 -1.36 -5.18
CA ASP A 266 16.64 -2.62 -5.34
C ASP A 266 16.88 -2.96 -6.81
N ALA A 267 15.90 -2.76 -7.70
CA ALA A 267 16.11 -2.92 -9.14
C ALA A 267 17.19 -1.96 -9.66
N GLY A 268 17.17 -0.69 -9.24
CA GLY A 268 18.21 0.28 -9.58
C GLY A 268 19.59 -0.08 -9.00
N TYR A 269 19.64 -0.78 -7.87
CA TYR A 269 20.89 -1.27 -7.29
C TYR A 269 21.58 -2.33 -8.19
N TYR A 270 20.78 -3.23 -8.77
CA TYR A 270 21.31 -4.29 -9.66
C TYR A 270 21.59 -3.83 -11.09
N HIS A 271 20.99 -2.71 -11.52
CA HIS A 271 21.12 -2.13 -12.86
C HIS A 271 21.56 -0.67 -12.82
N LYS A 272 22.73 -0.41 -12.27
CA LYS A 272 23.25 0.96 -12.00
C LYS A 272 23.38 1.84 -13.26
N GLU A 273 23.55 1.22 -14.42
CA GLU A 273 23.69 1.92 -15.70
C GLU A 273 22.36 2.27 -16.37
N CYS A 274 21.25 1.76 -15.82
CA CYS A 274 19.91 2.04 -16.34
C CYS A 274 19.27 3.22 -15.61
N PRO A 275 18.51 4.07 -16.31
CA PRO A 275 17.63 5.03 -15.67
C PRO A 275 16.71 4.34 -14.65
N ASN A 276 16.51 4.96 -13.48
CA ASN A 276 15.77 4.38 -12.37
C ASN A 276 14.72 5.34 -11.83
N VAL A 277 13.49 4.87 -11.69
CA VAL A 277 12.44 5.52 -10.92
C VAL A 277 12.35 4.83 -9.56
N LEU A 278 12.71 5.52 -8.48
CA LEU A 278 12.65 4.95 -7.12
C LEU A 278 11.23 4.52 -6.74
N TRP A 279 10.23 5.26 -7.20
CA TRP A 279 8.81 5.01 -6.93
C TRP A 279 8.52 4.70 -5.45
N ASN A 280 9.15 5.47 -4.57
CA ASN A 280 9.01 5.38 -3.12
C ASN A 280 8.55 6.73 -2.58
N GLU A 281 7.37 7.14 -3.02
CA GLU A 281 6.74 8.40 -2.68
C GLU A 281 6.25 8.39 -1.22
N GLU A 282 6.46 9.48 -0.50
CA GLU A 282 5.93 9.65 0.85
C GLU A 282 4.40 9.68 0.81
N ARG A 283 3.81 10.55 -0.04
CA ARG A 283 2.37 10.51 -0.34
C ARG A 283 2.08 9.32 -1.23
N GLN A 284 1.13 8.52 -0.80
CA GLN A 284 0.91 7.20 -1.39
C GLN A 284 0.19 7.30 -2.74
N PRO A 285 0.83 6.90 -3.85
CA PRO A 285 0.14 6.80 -5.14
C PRO A 285 -0.88 5.66 -5.07
N TYR A 286 -2.10 5.91 -5.55
CA TYR A 286 -3.19 4.95 -5.50
C TYR A 286 -4.12 5.12 -6.70
N GLY A 287 -4.83 4.05 -7.08
CA GLY A 287 -5.81 4.06 -8.15
C GLY A 287 -5.25 4.52 -9.50
N TYR A 288 -6.07 5.18 -10.29
CA TYR A 288 -5.68 5.73 -11.59
C TYR A 288 -4.63 6.84 -11.47
N ALA A 289 -4.73 7.67 -10.42
CA ALA A 289 -3.71 8.69 -10.15
C ALA A 289 -2.34 8.05 -9.93
N GLY A 290 -2.27 6.90 -9.25
CA GLY A 290 -1.04 6.13 -9.09
C GLY A 290 -0.43 5.69 -10.41
N VAL A 291 -1.23 5.13 -11.32
CA VAL A 291 -0.78 4.75 -12.66
C VAL A 291 -0.27 5.95 -13.44
N ARG A 292 -1.07 7.02 -13.51
CA ARG A 292 -0.71 8.24 -14.24
C ARG A 292 0.60 8.86 -13.75
N ARG A 293 0.79 8.94 -12.43
CA ARG A 293 2.00 9.47 -11.80
C ARG A 293 3.23 8.60 -12.06
N LEU A 294 3.08 7.26 -12.02
CA LEU A 294 4.18 6.36 -12.35
C LEU A 294 4.68 6.59 -13.77
N PHE A 295 3.76 6.64 -14.75
CA PHE A 295 4.15 6.85 -16.14
C PHE A 295 4.65 8.29 -16.43
N ALA A 296 4.23 9.28 -15.64
CA ALA A 296 4.83 10.62 -15.67
C ALA A 296 6.29 10.57 -15.17
N ALA A 297 6.55 9.93 -14.03
CA ALA A 297 7.91 9.77 -13.49
C ALA A 297 8.84 8.98 -14.44
N LEU A 298 8.31 7.93 -15.08
CA LEU A 298 9.05 7.16 -16.10
C LEU A 298 9.38 7.97 -17.35
N ALA A 299 8.59 9.00 -17.67
CA ALA A 299 8.85 9.85 -18.84
C ALA A 299 9.91 10.93 -18.59
N GLU A 300 10.32 11.14 -17.34
CA GLU A 300 11.32 12.12 -16.90
C GLU A 300 12.75 11.54 -16.88
N VAL A 301 12.89 10.23 -16.90
CA VAL A 301 14.17 9.51 -16.88
C VAL A 301 14.52 8.94 -18.26
#